data_f18626c373704d4a2209fac253092d75
#
_entry.id   f18626c373704d4a2209fac253092d75
#
_cell.length_a   1.000
_cell.length_b   1.000
_cell.length_c   1.000
_cell.angle_alpha   90.00
_cell.angle_beta   90.00
_cell.angle_gamma   90.00
#
_symmetry.space_group_name_H-M   'P 1'
#
loop_
_entity.id
_entity.type
_entity.pdbx_description
1 polymer ?
#
loop_
_entity_poly.entity_id
_entity_poly.type
_entity_poly.pdbx_seq_one_letter_code
_entity_poly.pdbx_strand_id
1 'polypeptide(L)'
;MDLKTNIEKRLGTTIAGADDKALYYALLGLTKELCSEKKPNEGDRKVYYISAEFLIGKLLSNNLINLGVYEEIKELLAQNGKSLAQIEEIEPEPSLGNGGLGRLAACFIDSIATLGLNGEGIGLNYHYGLFRQKFVDHKQREEKNPWIEKESWLTKTELHFPVQFKDFTVESTLYDIDVPGYDSGVNKLHLFDIDTVDESLVKDGISFDKNDVKKNLTLFLYPDDSDKAGQLLRIYQQYFMVSSGAQLILKELADKGYDIRSLSDHVVIQINDTHPSMVIPELIRLMQERGVAFEEAAQIVAKTCAYTNHTILAEALEKWPVSYLEEVVPQLMPIIRKLDEMAKAKYPDERVAIIDKENRVHMAHMDMHYGFSVNGVAALHTEILKKSELKPFYDI
;
A
#
# COMPACT_ATOMS: atom_id res chain seq x y z
N MET A 1 -18.07 -20.03 -20.09
CA MET A 1 -17.90 -21.10 -19.05
C MET A 1 -19.28 -21.39 -18.44
N ASP A 2 -19.66 -22.64 -18.19
CA ASP A 2 -20.89 -22.94 -17.43
C ASP A 2 -20.61 -22.73 -15.94
N LEU A 3 -21.13 -21.64 -15.37
CA LEU A 3 -20.91 -21.23 -13.99
C LEU A 3 -21.38 -22.30 -13.00
N LYS A 4 -22.56 -22.93 -13.25
CA LYS A 4 -23.09 -23.98 -12.39
C LYS A 4 -22.15 -25.16 -12.29
N THR A 5 -21.72 -25.69 -13.41
CA THR A 5 -20.78 -26.83 -13.47
C THR A 5 -19.47 -26.51 -12.78
N ASN A 6 -18.94 -25.29 -12.94
CA ASN A 6 -17.68 -24.88 -12.29
C ASN A 6 -17.84 -24.80 -10.77
N ILE A 7 -18.93 -24.18 -10.27
CA ILE A 7 -19.20 -24.08 -8.84
C ILE A 7 -19.37 -25.48 -8.22
N GLU A 8 -20.20 -26.34 -8.82
CA GLU A 8 -20.46 -27.71 -8.31
C GLU A 8 -19.20 -28.60 -8.36
N LYS A 9 -18.34 -28.41 -9.35
CA LYS A 9 -17.01 -29.09 -9.41
C LYS A 9 -16.12 -28.67 -8.24
N ARG A 10 -16.09 -27.39 -7.88
CA ARG A 10 -15.32 -26.88 -6.73
C ARG A 10 -15.87 -27.37 -5.40
N LEU A 11 -17.18 -27.44 -5.30
CA LEU A 11 -17.87 -27.95 -4.10
C LEU A 11 -17.73 -29.46 -3.91
N GLY A 12 -17.58 -30.24 -4.99
CA GLY A 12 -17.71 -31.69 -4.98
C GLY A 12 -19.15 -32.18 -4.68
N THR A 13 -20.13 -31.28 -4.72
CA THR A 13 -21.56 -31.55 -4.49
C THR A 13 -22.41 -30.51 -5.23
N THR A 14 -23.78 -30.66 -5.19
CA THR A 14 -24.65 -29.65 -5.76
C THR A 14 -24.70 -28.37 -4.96
N ILE A 15 -25.01 -27.25 -5.60
CA ILE A 15 -25.18 -25.94 -4.93
C ILE A 15 -26.22 -26.05 -3.80
N ALA A 16 -27.36 -26.70 -4.04
CA ALA A 16 -28.40 -26.88 -3.03
C ALA A 16 -27.94 -27.68 -1.79
N GLY A 17 -27.04 -28.64 -1.98
CA GLY A 17 -26.56 -29.52 -0.91
C GLY A 17 -25.36 -28.94 -0.10
N ALA A 18 -24.73 -27.86 -0.57
CA ALA A 18 -23.59 -27.24 0.08
C ALA A 18 -24.02 -26.29 1.22
N ASP A 19 -23.18 -26.12 2.22
CA ASP A 19 -23.34 -25.02 3.19
C ASP A 19 -22.82 -23.70 2.63
N ASP A 20 -23.21 -22.59 3.26
CA ASP A 20 -22.90 -21.26 2.75
C ASP A 20 -21.39 -20.94 2.83
N LYS A 21 -20.66 -21.53 3.78
CA LYS A 21 -19.20 -21.37 3.89
C LYS A 21 -18.48 -22.06 2.73
N ALA A 22 -18.88 -23.28 2.39
CA ALA A 22 -18.33 -23.97 1.21
C ALA A 22 -18.65 -23.21 -0.09
N LEU A 23 -19.88 -22.66 -0.20
CA LEU A 23 -20.25 -21.80 -1.32
C LEU A 23 -19.41 -20.55 -1.43
N TYR A 24 -19.13 -19.88 -0.31
CA TYR A 24 -18.22 -18.72 -0.29
C TYR A 24 -16.85 -19.06 -0.89
N TYR A 25 -16.19 -20.14 -0.45
CA TYR A 25 -14.89 -20.52 -1.00
C TYR A 25 -14.94 -20.99 -2.46
N ALA A 26 -16.02 -21.64 -2.86
CA ALA A 26 -16.20 -22.01 -4.25
C ALA A 26 -16.34 -20.77 -5.15
N LEU A 27 -17.09 -19.75 -4.70
CA LEU A 27 -17.25 -18.47 -5.40
C LEU A 27 -15.95 -17.64 -5.38
N LEU A 28 -15.24 -17.60 -4.26
CA LEU A 28 -13.91 -16.98 -4.18
C LEU A 28 -12.97 -17.57 -5.23
N GLY A 29 -12.85 -18.89 -5.26
CA GLY A 29 -11.99 -19.58 -6.23
C GLY A 29 -12.41 -19.37 -7.68
N LEU A 30 -13.71 -19.38 -7.96
CA LEU A 30 -14.25 -19.05 -9.30
C LEU A 30 -13.92 -17.61 -9.69
N THR A 31 -14.11 -16.67 -8.79
CA THR A 31 -13.85 -15.25 -9.05
C THR A 31 -12.36 -14.99 -9.34
N LYS A 32 -11.47 -15.62 -8.58
CA LYS A 32 -10.01 -15.54 -8.86
C LYS A 32 -9.66 -16.15 -10.22
N GLU A 33 -10.27 -17.25 -10.61
CA GLU A 33 -10.06 -17.85 -11.94
C GLU A 33 -10.54 -16.89 -13.04
N LEU A 34 -11.73 -16.31 -12.92
CA LEU A 34 -12.26 -15.33 -13.88
C LEU A 34 -11.38 -14.08 -13.98
N CYS A 35 -10.82 -13.60 -12.87
CA CYS A 35 -9.83 -12.53 -12.90
C CYS A 35 -8.58 -12.92 -13.70
N SER A 36 -8.07 -14.14 -13.49
CA SER A 36 -6.86 -14.63 -14.18
C SER A 36 -7.04 -14.79 -15.70
N GLU A 37 -8.27 -14.95 -16.18
CA GLU A 37 -8.61 -15.00 -17.62
C GLU A 37 -8.66 -13.62 -18.28
N LYS A 38 -8.77 -12.54 -17.49
CA LYS A 38 -8.76 -11.18 -18.02
C LYS A 38 -7.32 -10.74 -18.36
N LYS A 39 -7.21 -9.95 -19.42
CA LYS A 39 -5.92 -9.34 -19.78
C LYS A 39 -5.59 -8.21 -18.82
N PRO A 40 -4.30 -8.04 -18.46
CA PRO A 40 -3.86 -6.85 -17.75
C PRO A 40 -4.16 -5.59 -18.55
N ASN A 41 -4.45 -4.49 -17.85
CA ASN A 41 -4.48 -3.18 -18.50
C ASN A 41 -3.04 -2.77 -18.84
N GLU A 42 -2.83 -2.29 -20.04
CA GLU A 42 -1.52 -1.90 -20.56
C GLU A 42 -1.49 -0.40 -20.92
N GLY A 43 -0.29 0.17 -21.01
CA GLY A 43 -0.06 1.55 -21.38
C GLY A 43 1.42 1.89 -21.41
N ASP A 44 1.78 3.00 -22.06
CA ASP A 44 3.17 3.44 -22.20
C ASP A 44 3.82 3.79 -20.87
N ARG A 45 3.03 4.29 -19.92
CA ARG A 45 3.45 4.57 -18.54
C ARG A 45 2.61 3.77 -17.57
N LYS A 46 3.24 3.29 -16.48
CA LYS A 46 2.58 2.59 -15.39
C LYS A 46 2.54 3.46 -14.15
N VAL A 47 1.38 3.57 -13.53
CA VAL A 47 1.21 4.25 -12.25
C VAL A 47 1.33 3.24 -11.12
N TYR A 48 2.20 3.51 -10.14
CA TYR A 48 2.26 2.79 -8.88
C TYR A 48 1.74 3.70 -7.76
N TYR A 49 0.60 3.33 -7.22
CA TYR A 49 -0.05 4.05 -6.13
C TYR A 49 0.41 3.46 -4.80
N ILE A 50 1.37 4.12 -4.13
CA ILE A 50 1.96 3.63 -2.89
C ILE A 50 1.21 4.24 -1.70
N SER A 51 0.63 3.39 -0.86
CA SER A 51 -0.15 3.81 0.29
C SER A 51 0.06 2.88 1.48
N ALA A 52 0.12 3.45 2.70
CA ALA A 52 0.10 2.65 3.92
C ALA A 52 -1.22 1.91 4.13
N GLU A 53 -2.31 2.39 3.52
CA GLU A 53 -3.65 1.86 3.71
C GLU A 53 -4.37 1.62 2.39
N PHE A 54 -5.14 0.51 2.33
CA PHE A 54 -6.13 0.24 1.29
C PHE A 54 -7.40 -0.32 1.93
N LEU A 55 -8.39 0.53 2.17
CA LEU A 55 -9.70 0.11 2.70
C LEU A 55 -10.57 -0.43 1.57
N ILE A 56 -10.24 -1.63 1.11
CA ILE A 56 -10.88 -2.27 -0.05
C ILE A 56 -12.26 -2.85 0.25
N GLY A 57 -12.57 -3.13 1.51
CA GLY A 57 -13.83 -3.76 1.92
C GLY A 57 -13.92 -5.22 1.48
N LYS A 58 -15.12 -5.79 1.54
CA LYS A 58 -15.42 -7.13 1.01
C LYS A 58 -15.37 -7.10 -0.52
N LEU A 59 -14.78 -8.12 -1.13
CA LEU A 59 -14.43 -8.12 -2.55
C LEU A 59 -15.35 -9.00 -3.39
N LEU A 60 -16.07 -9.97 -2.80
CA LEU A 60 -16.84 -10.94 -3.59
C LEU A 60 -17.83 -10.25 -4.53
N SER A 61 -18.78 -9.48 -4.00
CA SER A 61 -19.75 -8.77 -4.82
C SER A 61 -19.13 -7.76 -5.76
N ASN A 62 -18.17 -6.97 -5.27
CA ASN A 62 -17.46 -5.99 -6.10
C ASN A 62 -16.83 -6.66 -7.33
N ASN A 63 -16.14 -7.75 -7.14
CA ASN A 63 -15.46 -8.45 -8.22
C ASN A 63 -16.45 -9.14 -9.16
N LEU A 64 -17.53 -9.77 -8.65
CA LEU A 64 -18.57 -10.36 -9.49
C LEU A 64 -19.29 -9.31 -10.36
N ILE A 65 -19.51 -8.10 -9.82
CA ILE A 65 -20.09 -6.98 -10.59
C ILE A 65 -19.11 -6.54 -11.68
N ASN A 66 -17.84 -6.32 -11.34
CA ASN A 66 -16.82 -5.87 -12.29
C ASN A 66 -16.53 -6.93 -13.39
N LEU A 67 -16.72 -8.20 -13.06
CA LEU A 67 -16.61 -9.32 -14.01
C LEU A 67 -17.87 -9.55 -14.84
N GLY A 68 -18.98 -8.86 -14.52
CA GLY A 68 -20.24 -8.95 -15.27
C GLY A 68 -21.05 -10.23 -15.01
N VAL A 69 -20.78 -10.96 -13.92
CA VAL A 69 -21.42 -12.26 -13.60
C VAL A 69 -22.27 -12.23 -12.31
N TYR A 70 -22.40 -11.07 -11.68
CA TYR A 70 -23.09 -10.93 -10.38
C TYR A 70 -24.55 -11.39 -10.44
N GLU A 71 -25.37 -10.90 -11.39
CA GLU A 71 -26.77 -11.23 -11.48
C GLU A 71 -27.00 -12.71 -11.87
N GLU A 72 -26.18 -13.26 -12.78
CA GLU A 72 -26.26 -14.67 -13.17
C GLU A 72 -25.98 -15.60 -11.97
N ILE A 73 -24.94 -15.30 -11.17
CA ILE A 73 -24.60 -16.09 -9.96
C ILE A 73 -25.70 -15.94 -8.92
N LYS A 74 -26.21 -14.75 -8.68
CA LYS A 74 -27.30 -14.49 -7.73
C LYS A 74 -28.55 -15.26 -8.08
N GLU A 75 -28.97 -15.26 -9.35
CA GLU A 75 -30.13 -16.04 -9.85
C GLU A 75 -29.87 -17.54 -9.73
N LEU A 76 -28.69 -18.01 -10.11
CA LEU A 76 -28.31 -19.42 -9.99
C LEU A 76 -28.38 -19.91 -8.53
N LEU A 77 -27.88 -19.13 -7.58
CA LEU A 77 -27.96 -19.44 -6.16
C LEU A 77 -29.42 -19.46 -5.67
N ALA A 78 -30.22 -18.47 -6.05
CA ALA A 78 -31.64 -18.39 -5.68
C ALA A 78 -32.46 -19.58 -6.21
N GLN A 79 -32.21 -20.04 -7.43
CA GLN A 79 -32.84 -21.24 -8.01
C GLN A 79 -32.48 -22.53 -7.23
N ASN A 80 -31.36 -22.53 -6.51
CA ASN A 80 -30.94 -23.65 -5.67
C ASN A 80 -31.23 -23.42 -4.16
N GLY A 81 -32.08 -22.44 -3.82
CA GLY A 81 -32.50 -22.15 -2.45
C GLY A 81 -31.43 -21.49 -1.59
N LYS A 82 -30.43 -20.80 -2.22
CA LYS A 82 -29.33 -20.09 -1.58
C LYS A 82 -29.43 -18.58 -1.79
N SER A 83 -28.81 -17.82 -0.89
CA SER A 83 -28.77 -16.35 -0.95
C SER A 83 -27.34 -15.85 -1.06
N LEU A 84 -27.01 -15.16 -2.15
CA LEU A 84 -25.70 -14.54 -2.31
C LEU A 84 -25.41 -13.56 -1.15
N ALA A 85 -26.38 -12.75 -0.74
CA ALA A 85 -26.21 -11.81 0.38
C ALA A 85 -25.86 -12.49 1.71
N GLN A 86 -26.37 -13.70 1.98
CA GLN A 86 -25.99 -14.47 3.17
C GLN A 86 -24.59 -15.06 3.05
N ILE A 87 -24.21 -15.48 1.85
CA ILE A 87 -22.86 -16.00 1.58
C ILE A 87 -21.81 -14.90 1.71
N GLU A 88 -22.09 -13.68 1.25
CA GLU A 88 -21.22 -12.51 1.39
C GLU A 88 -20.94 -12.12 2.84
N GLU A 89 -21.88 -12.40 3.76
CA GLU A 89 -21.64 -12.12 5.20
C GLU A 89 -20.52 -12.99 5.79
N ILE A 90 -20.22 -14.12 5.18
CA ILE A 90 -19.14 -15.04 5.63
C ILE A 90 -17.76 -14.50 5.28
N GLU A 91 -17.66 -13.66 4.25
CA GLU A 91 -16.39 -13.12 3.79
C GLU A 91 -15.68 -12.33 4.91
N PRO A 92 -14.43 -12.72 5.30
CA PRO A 92 -13.61 -11.89 6.17
C PRO A 92 -13.24 -10.61 5.44
N GLU A 93 -13.59 -9.46 6.00
CA GLU A 93 -13.20 -8.17 5.43
C GLU A 93 -11.69 -7.95 5.59
N PRO A 94 -10.93 -7.72 4.49
CA PRO A 94 -9.52 -7.43 4.56
C PRO A 94 -9.21 -6.22 5.44
N SER A 95 -8.40 -6.42 6.48
CA SER A 95 -8.05 -5.38 7.45
C SER A 95 -6.79 -4.64 7.01
N LEU A 96 -6.88 -3.94 5.87
CA LEU A 96 -5.75 -3.26 5.21
C LEU A 96 -5.83 -1.73 5.27
N GLY A 97 -6.81 -1.17 5.94
CA GLY A 97 -6.96 0.28 6.05
C GLY A 97 -8.15 0.72 6.85
N ASN A 98 -8.23 2.03 7.12
CA ASN A 98 -9.36 2.69 7.75
C ASN A 98 -9.56 4.08 7.15
N GLY A 99 -10.66 4.72 7.46
CA GLY A 99 -10.93 6.11 7.18
C GLY A 99 -10.72 6.56 5.71
N GLY A 100 -10.53 7.86 5.54
CA GLY A 100 -10.53 8.52 4.22
C GLY A 100 -9.32 8.20 3.35
N LEU A 101 -8.12 8.16 3.92
CA LEU A 101 -6.88 7.88 3.18
C LEU A 101 -6.94 6.48 2.53
N GLY A 102 -7.26 5.46 3.32
CA GLY A 102 -7.35 4.09 2.83
C GLY A 102 -8.52 3.88 1.85
N ARG A 103 -9.67 4.55 2.08
CA ARG A 103 -10.81 4.46 1.16
C ARG A 103 -10.54 5.13 -0.18
N LEU A 104 -9.91 6.30 -0.20
CA LEU A 104 -9.51 6.94 -1.44
C LEU A 104 -8.52 6.08 -2.24
N ALA A 105 -7.52 5.50 -1.56
CA ALA A 105 -6.58 4.58 -2.21
C ALA A 105 -7.30 3.41 -2.89
N ALA A 106 -8.23 2.76 -2.19
CA ALA A 106 -9.05 1.67 -2.72
C ALA A 106 -9.89 2.10 -3.93
N CYS A 107 -10.58 3.26 -3.83
CA CYS A 107 -11.37 3.80 -4.92
C CYS A 107 -10.53 4.15 -6.15
N PHE A 108 -9.33 4.70 -5.94
CA PHE A 108 -8.46 5.05 -7.07
C PHE A 108 -7.93 3.83 -7.82
N ILE A 109 -7.49 2.77 -7.13
CA ILE A 109 -7.03 1.56 -7.83
C ILE A 109 -8.18 0.87 -8.59
N ASP A 110 -9.38 0.86 -8.04
CA ASP A 110 -10.58 0.36 -8.73
C ASP A 110 -10.93 1.22 -9.95
N SER A 111 -10.90 2.54 -9.81
CA SER A 111 -11.16 3.47 -10.92
C SER A 111 -10.10 3.38 -12.02
N ILE A 112 -8.82 3.26 -11.67
CA ILE A 112 -7.71 3.06 -12.61
C ILE A 112 -7.95 1.78 -13.43
N ALA A 113 -8.33 0.68 -12.75
CA ALA A 113 -8.64 -0.57 -13.42
C ALA A 113 -9.86 -0.43 -14.34
N THR A 114 -10.95 0.18 -13.87
CA THR A 114 -12.20 0.40 -14.63
C THR A 114 -11.99 1.29 -15.86
N LEU A 115 -11.12 2.28 -15.78
CA LEU A 115 -10.75 3.13 -16.91
C LEU A 115 -9.79 2.45 -17.91
N GLY A 116 -9.40 1.21 -17.66
CA GLY A 116 -8.46 0.47 -18.51
C GLY A 116 -7.04 1.03 -18.47
N LEU A 117 -6.68 1.76 -17.41
CA LEU A 117 -5.36 2.37 -17.26
C LEU A 117 -4.37 1.40 -16.62
N ASN A 118 -3.11 1.48 -17.07
CA ASN A 118 -2.01 0.72 -16.51
C ASN A 118 -1.58 1.30 -15.16
N GLY A 119 -2.09 0.75 -14.06
CA GLY A 119 -1.77 1.25 -12.74
C GLY A 119 -2.10 0.25 -11.63
N GLU A 120 -1.22 0.15 -10.63
CA GLU A 120 -1.29 -0.82 -9.55
C GLU A 120 -1.07 -0.17 -8.20
N GLY A 121 -1.61 -0.79 -7.15
CA GLY A 121 -1.40 -0.38 -5.77
C GLY A 121 -0.18 -1.07 -5.17
N ILE A 122 0.50 -0.40 -4.23
CA ILE A 122 1.59 -0.96 -3.42
C ILE A 122 1.32 -0.64 -1.95
N GLY A 123 1.33 -1.66 -1.09
CA GLY A 123 1.15 -1.54 0.35
C GLY A 123 1.74 -2.72 1.12
N LEU A 124 1.31 -2.88 2.36
CA LEU A 124 1.72 -3.99 3.23
C LEU A 124 0.57 -4.95 3.50
N ASN A 125 0.90 -6.24 3.65
CA ASN A 125 -0.04 -7.27 4.02
C ASN A 125 -0.13 -7.37 5.55
N TYR A 126 -0.91 -6.48 6.18
CA TYR A 126 -1.09 -6.52 7.62
C TYR A 126 -1.92 -7.73 8.05
N HIS A 127 -1.44 -8.50 9.04
CA HIS A 127 -2.14 -9.68 9.54
C HIS A 127 -3.40 -9.33 10.32
N TYR A 128 -3.36 -8.25 11.09
CA TYR A 128 -4.50 -7.75 11.86
C TYR A 128 -4.96 -6.37 11.40
N GLY A 129 -4.15 -5.67 10.59
CA GLY A 129 -4.39 -4.31 10.13
C GLY A 129 -4.74 -3.39 11.28
N LEU A 130 -5.97 -2.90 11.29
CA LEU A 130 -6.56 -2.25 12.44
C LEU A 130 -7.23 -3.25 13.37
N PHE A 131 -7.35 -2.86 14.62
CA PHE A 131 -8.00 -3.64 15.64
C PHE A 131 -9.53 -3.67 15.50
N ARG A 132 -10.15 -4.73 16.02
CA ARG A 132 -11.59 -4.81 16.24
C ARG A 132 -11.94 -4.11 17.54
N GLN A 133 -12.93 -3.23 17.51
CA GLN A 133 -13.45 -2.58 18.72
C GLN A 133 -14.59 -3.35 19.33
N LYS A 134 -14.54 -3.59 20.64
CA LYS A 134 -15.60 -4.21 21.44
C LYS A 134 -15.90 -3.39 22.69
N PHE A 135 -17.08 -3.60 23.25
CA PHE A 135 -17.44 -3.07 24.56
C PHE A 135 -17.40 -4.21 25.58
N VAL A 136 -16.55 -4.05 26.60
CA VAL A 136 -16.42 -4.98 27.73
C VAL A 136 -16.53 -4.15 29.01
N ASP A 137 -17.44 -4.51 29.91
CA ASP A 137 -17.71 -3.78 31.17
C ASP A 137 -17.90 -2.26 30.98
N HIS A 138 -18.69 -1.90 29.96
CA HIS A 138 -18.98 -0.51 29.56
C HIS A 138 -17.75 0.32 29.12
N LYS A 139 -16.66 -0.32 28.77
CA LYS A 139 -15.44 0.31 28.23
C LYS A 139 -15.15 -0.22 26.84
N GLN A 140 -14.67 0.64 25.98
CA GLN A 140 -14.12 0.24 24.69
C GLN A 140 -12.85 -0.58 24.91
N ARG A 141 -12.74 -1.68 24.19
CA ARG A 141 -11.58 -2.56 24.18
C ARG A 141 -11.20 -2.89 22.75
N GLU A 142 -9.91 -2.83 22.45
CA GLU A 142 -9.32 -3.20 21.19
C GLU A 142 -8.91 -4.67 21.22
N GLU A 143 -9.21 -5.38 20.12
CA GLU A 143 -8.81 -6.77 19.92
C GLU A 143 -8.22 -6.92 18.51
N LYS A 144 -7.36 -7.93 18.32
CA LYS A 144 -6.86 -8.29 17.00
C LYS A 144 -8.00 -8.65 16.04
N ASN A 145 -7.87 -8.29 14.78
CA ASN A 145 -8.87 -8.53 13.74
C ASN A 145 -8.30 -9.42 12.62
N PRO A 146 -8.22 -10.74 12.82
CA PRO A 146 -7.70 -11.67 11.82
C PRO A 146 -8.64 -11.71 10.61
N TRP A 147 -8.06 -11.72 9.41
CA TRP A 147 -8.79 -11.81 8.14
C TRP A 147 -8.14 -12.75 7.13
N ILE A 148 -6.85 -13.07 7.32
CA ILE A 148 -6.10 -13.97 6.44
C ILE A 148 -6.45 -15.40 6.78
N GLU A 149 -7.06 -16.10 5.84
CA GLU A 149 -7.39 -17.52 5.95
C GLU A 149 -6.56 -18.31 4.92
N LYS A 150 -6.60 -19.66 5.02
CA LYS A 150 -5.89 -20.56 4.10
C LYS A 150 -6.26 -20.28 2.64
N GLU A 151 -7.54 -20.06 2.38
CA GLU A 151 -8.05 -19.61 1.09
C GLU A 151 -8.55 -18.17 1.26
N SER A 152 -7.96 -17.25 0.54
CA SER A 152 -8.24 -15.84 0.64
C SER A 152 -8.07 -15.15 -0.72
N TRP A 153 -8.35 -13.86 -0.79
CA TRP A 153 -8.09 -13.07 -2.00
C TRP A 153 -6.60 -12.95 -2.33
N LEU A 154 -5.72 -13.14 -1.35
CA LEU A 154 -4.27 -13.09 -1.54
C LEU A 154 -3.78 -14.23 -2.45
N THR A 155 -2.85 -13.90 -3.31
CA THR A 155 -2.08 -14.87 -4.10
C THR A 155 -0.60 -14.65 -3.80
N LYS A 156 0.04 -15.61 -3.10
CA LYS A 156 1.48 -15.58 -2.86
C LYS A 156 2.22 -15.73 -4.18
N THR A 157 3.18 -14.86 -4.45
CA THR A 157 4.05 -14.95 -5.63
C THR A 157 5.41 -15.56 -5.28
N GLU A 158 6.23 -15.83 -6.29
CA GLU A 158 7.61 -16.26 -6.11
C GLU A 158 8.60 -15.08 -6.01
N LEU A 159 8.11 -13.84 -5.92
CA LEU A 159 8.95 -12.66 -5.86
C LEU A 159 9.32 -12.34 -4.41
N HIS A 160 10.61 -12.21 -4.18
CA HIS A 160 11.20 -11.87 -2.90
C HIS A 160 12.21 -10.74 -3.08
N PHE A 161 12.29 -9.85 -2.09
CA PHE A 161 13.19 -8.70 -2.11
C PHE A 161 13.88 -8.56 -0.75
N PRO A 162 15.23 -8.47 -0.71
CA PRO A 162 15.92 -8.17 0.53
C PRO A 162 15.72 -6.71 0.92
N VAL A 163 15.32 -6.44 2.17
CA VAL A 163 15.22 -5.11 2.73
C VAL A 163 16.23 -4.98 3.86
N GLN A 164 17.22 -4.11 3.64
CA GLN A 164 18.32 -3.89 4.57
C GLN A 164 17.97 -2.78 5.56
N PHE A 165 17.98 -3.11 6.82
CA PHE A 165 18.03 -2.15 7.93
C PHE A 165 19.44 -2.04 8.49
N LYS A 166 19.68 -1.15 9.45
CA LYS A 166 21.00 -0.94 10.04
C LYS A 166 21.67 -2.24 10.49
N ASP A 167 20.97 -3.02 11.31
CA ASP A 167 21.57 -4.15 12.02
C ASP A 167 21.13 -5.52 11.48
N PHE A 168 20.18 -5.54 10.52
CA PHE A 168 19.65 -6.79 9.97
C PHE A 168 18.99 -6.58 8.60
N THR A 169 18.80 -7.69 7.90
CA THR A 169 18.03 -7.75 6.67
C THR A 169 16.80 -8.63 6.90
N VAL A 170 15.67 -8.26 6.33
CA VAL A 170 14.50 -9.14 6.19
C VAL A 170 14.25 -9.44 4.74
N GLU A 171 13.64 -10.56 4.46
CA GLU A 171 13.15 -10.91 3.14
C GLU A 171 11.68 -10.54 3.02
N SER A 172 11.38 -9.71 2.03
CA SER A 172 10.03 -9.31 1.68
C SER A 172 9.46 -10.29 0.66
N THR A 173 8.27 -10.80 0.92
CA THR A 173 7.51 -11.67 0.01
C THR A 173 6.34 -10.89 -0.55
N LEU A 174 6.12 -10.98 -1.86
CA LEU A 174 5.02 -10.31 -2.54
C LEU A 174 3.77 -11.18 -2.57
N TYR A 175 2.65 -10.59 -2.15
CA TYR A 175 1.28 -11.11 -2.32
C TYR A 175 0.48 -10.17 -3.20
N ASP A 176 -0.30 -10.73 -4.12
CA ASP A 176 -1.17 -9.96 -5.00
C ASP A 176 -2.64 -10.15 -4.65
N ILE A 177 -3.43 -9.08 -4.79
CA ILE A 177 -4.89 -9.12 -4.92
C ILE A 177 -5.24 -8.60 -6.31
N ASP A 178 -6.03 -9.35 -7.06
CA ASP A 178 -6.51 -8.90 -8.36
C ASP A 178 -7.58 -7.80 -8.20
N VAL A 179 -7.47 -6.78 -9.04
CA VAL A 179 -8.38 -5.63 -9.10
C VAL A 179 -9.00 -5.60 -10.50
N PRO A 180 -10.10 -6.36 -10.73
CA PRO A 180 -10.78 -6.34 -12.01
C PRO A 180 -11.50 -5.02 -12.20
N GLY A 181 -11.34 -4.40 -13.37
CA GLY A 181 -12.08 -3.22 -13.73
C GLY A 181 -13.46 -3.57 -14.29
N TYR A 182 -14.43 -2.66 -14.16
CA TYR A 182 -15.77 -2.81 -14.74
C TYR A 182 -15.68 -2.73 -16.27
N ASP A 183 -16.06 -3.81 -16.94
CA ASP A 183 -15.96 -3.97 -18.40
C ASP A 183 -14.57 -3.70 -19.02
N SER A 184 -13.51 -3.85 -18.24
CA SER A 184 -12.14 -3.63 -18.66
C SER A 184 -11.19 -4.77 -18.26
N GLY A 185 -9.88 -4.55 -18.27
CA GLY A 185 -8.89 -5.53 -17.86
C GLY A 185 -8.77 -5.71 -16.35
N VAL A 186 -7.66 -6.25 -15.91
CA VAL A 186 -7.34 -6.46 -14.51
C VAL A 186 -6.03 -5.76 -14.15
N ASN A 187 -5.99 -5.10 -13.01
CA ASN A 187 -4.79 -4.58 -12.37
C ASN A 187 -4.52 -5.36 -11.08
N LYS A 188 -3.52 -4.94 -10.30
CA LYS A 188 -3.16 -5.60 -9.05
C LYS A 188 -2.99 -4.61 -7.90
N LEU A 189 -3.24 -5.12 -6.71
CA LEU A 189 -2.78 -4.55 -5.45
C LEU A 189 -1.67 -5.45 -4.92
N HIS A 190 -0.45 -4.93 -4.91
CA HIS A 190 0.76 -5.56 -4.41
C HIS A 190 0.92 -5.31 -2.92
N LEU A 191 0.96 -6.38 -2.14
CA LEU A 191 1.07 -6.33 -0.69
C LEU A 191 2.32 -7.10 -0.25
N PHE A 192 3.22 -6.41 0.44
CA PHE A 192 4.45 -7.02 0.93
C PHE A 192 4.32 -7.51 2.36
N ASP A 193 4.92 -8.65 2.65
CA ASP A 193 4.92 -9.30 3.95
C ASP A 193 6.29 -9.91 4.27
N ILE A 194 6.50 -10.30 5.52
CA ILE A 194 7.66 -11.09 5.95
C ILE A 194 7.20 -12.49 6.31
N ASP A 195 7.90 -13.51 5.81
CA ASP A 195 7.56 -14.92 6.12
C ASP A 195 7.84 -15.30 7.60
N THR A 196 8.52 -14.42 8.34
CA THR A 196 8.86 -14.62 9.76
C THR A 196 7.88 -13.98 10.73
N VAL A 197 6.77 -13.41 10.26
CA VAL A 197 5.76 -12.81 11.12
C VAL A 197 5.23 -13.82 12.13
N ASP A 198 5.05 -13.40 13.38
CA ASP A 198 4.62 -14.26 14.48
C ASP A 198 3.40 -13.66 15.19
N GLU A 199 2.24 -14.13 14.80
CA GLU A 199 0.95 -13.71 15.37
C GLU A 199 0.81 -14.05 16.87
N SER A 200 1.62 -14.99 17.39
CA SER A 200 1.61 -15.39 18.80
C SER A 200 2.20 -14.32 19.73
N LEU A 201 2.90 -13.32 19.17
CA LEU A 201 3.38 -12.15 19.93
C LEU A 201 2.24 -11.33 20.53
N VAL A 202 1.07 -11.32 19.88
CA VAL A 202 -0.13 -10.61 20.36
C VAL A 202 -0.90 -11.51 21.33
N LYS A 203 -0.70 -11.31 22.62
CA LYS A 203 -1.28 -12.17 23.68
C LYS A 203 -2.60 -11.65 24.23
N ASP A 204 -2.72 -10.36 24.45
CA ASP A 204 -3.91 -9.71 24.99
C ASP A 204 -4.18 -8.39 24.25
N GLY A 205 -5.42 -8.23 23.81
CA GLY A 205 -5.83 -7.04 23.05
C GLY A 205 -4.98 -6.85 21.79
N ILE A 206 -4.24 -5.75 21.75
CA ILE A 206 -3.34 -5.36 20.64
C ILE A 206 -1.88 -5.18 21.09
N SER A 207 -1.54 -5.57 22.33
CA SER A 207 -0.21 -5.37 22.88
C SER A 207 0.77 -6.46 22.42
N PHE A 208 1.97 -6.05 22.04
CA PHE A 208 3.07 -6.95 21.66
C PHE A 208 4.43 -6.27 21.88
N ASP A 209 5.52 -7.03 21.85
CA ASP A 209 6.88 -6.48 21.90
C ASP A 209 7.23 -5.80 20.57
N LYS A 210 7.34 -4.48 20.60
CA LYS A 210 7.65 -3.65 19.42
C LYS A 210 9.11 -3.77 18.95
N ASN A 211 10.00 -4.34 19.76
CA ASN A 211 11.42 -4.44 19.43
C ASN A 211 11.76 -5.67 18.56
N ASP A 212 10.92 -6.69 18.53
CA ASP A 212 11.13 -7.88 17.69
C ASP A 212 10.64 -7.64 16.26
N VAL A 213 11.27 -6.65 15.57
CA VAL A 213 10.85 -6.18 14.24
C VAL A 213 10.84 -7.31 13.21
N LYS A 214 11.73 -8.28 13.30
CA LYS A 214 11.76 -9.43 12.39
C LYS A 214 10.50 -10.32 12.45
N LYS A 215 9.67 -10.15 13.49
CA LYS A 215 8.46 -10.92 13.69
C LYS A 215 7.18 -10.10 13.78
N ASN A 216 7.28 -8.79 13.99
CA ASN A 216 6.12 -7.95 14.21
C ASN A 216 5.84 -6.92 13.10
N LEU A 217 6.72 -6.83 12.09
CA LEU A 217 6.74 -5.76 11.10
C LEU A 217 5.40 -5.58 10.37
N THR A 218 4.68 -6.65 10.08
CA THR A 218 3.41 -6.64 9.35
C THR A 218 2.20 -7.08 10.19
N LEU A 219 2.31 -7.04 11.55
CA LEU A 219 1.18 -7.39 12.41
C LEU A 219 0.06 -6.35 12.35
N PHE A 220 0.35 -5.09 12.67
CA PHE A 220 -0.65 -4.01 12.74
C PHE A 220 -0.33 -2.84 11.83
N LEU A 221 -1.33 -2.22 11.25
CA LEU A 221 -1.22 -1.02 10.41
C LEU A 221 -0.87 0.12 11.34
N TYR A 222 -1.21 0.64 12.22
CA TYR A 222 -0.76 1.73 13.09
C TYR A 222 -0.49 1.18 14.51
N PRO A 223 0.71 0.62 14.75
CA PRO A 223 1.07 0.24 16.10
C PRO A 223 1.09 1.45 17.02
N ASP A 224 0.85 1.23 18.33
CA ASP A 224 0.96 2.29 19.32
C ASP A 224 2.35 2.93 19.26
N ASP A 225 2.42 4.23 18.94
CA ASP A 225 3.63 5.04 18.76
C ASP A 225 3.80 6.10 19.86
N SER A 226 3.15 5.88 21.00
CA SER A 226 3.31 6.73 22.18
C SER A 226 4.71 6.68 22.80
N ASP A 227 5.49 5.67 22.46
CA ASP A 227 6.87 5.49 22.87
C ASP A 227 7.86 5.44 21.67
N LYS A 228 9.16 5.51 21.98
CA LYS A 228 10.22 5.46 20.95
C LYS A 228 10.15 4.16 20.13
N ALA A 229 9.90 3.01 20.76
CA ALA A 229 9.89 1.72 20.07
C ALA A 229 8.78 1.67 19.01
N GLY A 230 7.58 2.21 19.33
CA GLY A 230 6.49 2.32 18.38
C GLY A 230 6.78 3.30 17.25
N GLN A 231 7.42 4.44 17.54
CA GLN A 231 7.85 5.40 16.53
C GLN A 231 8.89 4.81 15.57
N LEU A 232 9.87 4.07 16.08
CA LEU A 232 10.84 3.36 15.26
C LEU A 232 10.16 2.27 14.42
N LEU A 233 9.20 1.52 14.98
CA LEU A 233 8.47 0.49 14.25
C LEU A 233 7.71 1.09 13.05
N ARG A 234 7.13 2.29 13.17
CA ARG A 234 6.53 3.00 12.02
C ARG A 234 7.56 3.28 10.93
N ILE A 235 8.77 3.72 11.28
CA ILE A 235 9.84 3.95 10.29
C ILE A 235 10.24 2.63 9.63
N TYR A 236 10.37 1.53 10.40
CA TYR A 236 10.63 0.19 9.86
C TYR A 236 9.58 -0.23 8.84
N GLN A 237 8.28 -0.07 9.17
CA GLN A 237 7.17 -0.40 8.28
C GLN A 237 7.17 0.43 7.00
N GLN A 238 7.34 1.75 7.12
CA GLN A 238 7.37 2.66 5.98
C GLN A 238 8.53 2.32 5.03
N TYR A 239 9.73 2.12 5.59
CA TYR A 239 10.90 1.76 4.76
C TYR A 239 10.76 0.38 4.13
N PHE A 240 10.25 -0.61 4.86
CA PHE A 240 9.98 -1.94 4.32
C PHE A 240 9.05 -1.87 3.10
N MET A 241 7.97 -1.11 3.20
CA MET A 241 7.03 -0.90 2.10
C MET A 241 7.69 -0.25 0.89
N VAL A 242 8.39 0.85 1.08
CA VAL A 242 8.95 1.60 -0.06
C VAL A 242 10.16 0.92 -0.69
N SER A 243 11.00 0.24 0.09
CA SER A 243 12.15 -0.51 -0.44
C SER A 243 11.67 -1.70 -1.25
N SER A 244 10.69 -2.47 -0.75
CA SER A 244 10.08 -3.57 -1.49
C SER A 244 9.42 -3.07 -2.79
N GLY A 245 8.64 -1.99 -2.71
CA GLY A 245 7.98 -1.37 -3.86
C GLY A 245 8.96 -0.83 -4.90
N ALA A 246 10.00 -0.12 -4.47
CA ALA A 246 11.03 0.39 -5.37
C ALA A 246 11.79 -0.72 -6.10
N GLN A 247 12.11 -1.82 -5.41
CA GLN A 247 12.76 -2.98 -6.01
C GLN A 247 11.84 -3.66 -7.04
N LEU A 248 10.54 -3.81 -6.74
CA LEU A 248 9.55 -4.34 -7.69
C LEU A 248 9.47 -3.45 -8.93
N ILE A 249 9.34 -2.13 -8.77
CA ILE A 249 9.25 -1.16 -9.88
C ILE A 249 10.48 -1.26 -10.79
N LEU A 250 11.68 -1.26 -10.20
CA LEU A 250 12.91 -1.36 -10.98
C LEU A 250 13.10 -2.73 -11.65
N LYS A 251 12.62 -3.81 -11.02
CA LYS A 251 12.58 -5.14 -11.63
C LYS A 251 11.67 -5.17 -12.83
N GLU A 252 10.43 -4.69 -12.71
CA GLU A 252 9.46 -4.68 -13.81
C GLU A 252 9.93 -3.79 -14.98
N LEU A 253 10.58 -2.66 -14.68
CA LEU A 253 11.21 -1.80 -15.70
C LEU A 253 12.28 -2.59 -16.49
N ALA A 254 13.16 -3.30 -15.77
CA ALA A 254 14.22 -4.11 -16.36
C ALA A 254 13.69 -5.31 -17.15
N ASP A 255 12.64 -5.98 -16.65
CA ASP A 255 11.98 -7.10 -17.32
C ASP A 255 11.38 -6.70 -18.68
N LYS A 256 10.97 -5.43 -18.81
CA LYS A 256 10.53 -4.84 -20.08
C LYS A 256 11.68 -4.39 -20.99
N GLY A 257 12.93 -4.53 -20.55
CA GLY A 257 14.12 -4.13 -21.31
C GLY A 257 14.42 -2.65 -21.32
N TYR A 258 13.81 -1.85 -20.44
CA TYR A 258 14.04 -0.42 -20.35
C TYR A 258 15.29 -0.10 -19.52
N ASP A 259 16.03 0.94 -19.93
CA ASP A 259 17.15 1.47 -19.15
C ASP A 259 16.61 2.16 -17.88
N ILE A 260 17.32 2.00 -16.77
CA ILE A 260 16.93 2.63 -15.50
C ILE A 260 16.87 4.16 -15.59
N ARG A 261 17.63 4.77 -16.48
CA ARG A 261 17.62 6.22 -16.74
C ARG A 261 16.34 6.70 -17.39
N SER A 262 15.59 5.80 -18.04
CA SER A 262 14.29 6.10 -18.63
C SER A 262 13.11 5.89 -17.66
N LEU A 263 13.38 5.70 -16.37
CA LEU A 263 12.35 5.43 -15.36
C LEU A 263 11.18 6.43 -15.44
N SER A 264 11.45 7.72 -15.52
CA SER A 264 10.42 8.77 -15.60
C SER A 264 9.59 8.75 -16.88
N ASP A 265 10.04 8.08 -17.93
CA ASP A 265 9.31 7.98 -19.19
C ASP A 265 8.25 6.86 -19.12
N HIS A 266 8.47 5.85 -18.27
CA HIS A 266 7.66 4.65 -18.18
C HIS A 266 6.90 4.49 -16.85
N VAL A 267 7.29 5.24 -15.82
CA VAL A 267 6.76 5.07 -14.45
C VAL A 267 6.31 6.39 -13.86
N VAL A 268 5.18 6.36 -13.17
CA VAL A 268 4.74 7.38 -12.23
C VAL A 268 4.53 6.72 -10.87
N ILE A 269 5.06 7.31 -9.82
CA ILE A 269 4.83 6.89 -8.45
C ILE A 269 3.96 7.96 -7.77
N GLN A 270 2.77 7.56 -7.34
CA GLN A 270 1.90 8.40 -6.54
C GLN A 270 2.15 8.12 -5.06
N ILE A 271 2.71 9.09 -4.36
CA ILE A 271 2.96 9.08 -2.92
C ILE A 271 1.68 9.51 -2.21
N ASN A 272 1.02 8.57 -1.52
CA ASN A 272 -0.24 8.81 -0.81
C ASN A 272 0.04 9.20 0.65
N ASP A 273 -0.02 10.49 0.96
CA ASP A 273 0.46 11.11 2.19
C ASP A 273 1.99 10.92 2.39
N THR A 274 2.51 11.11 3.58
CA THR A 274 3.96 11.09 3.87
C THR A 274 4.51 9.69 4.20
N HIS A 275 3.65 8.70 4.39
CA HIS A 275 4.09 7.34 4.73
C HIS A 275 5.05 6.72 3.69
N PRO A 276 4.86 6.93 2.36
CA PRO A 276 5.79 6.43 1.36
C PRO A 276 6.93 7.38 0.98
N SER A 277 7.11 8.52 1.64
CA SER A 277 8.09 9.55 1.23
C SER A 277 9.52 9.03 1.07
N MET A 278 9.93 8.03 1.86
CA MET A 278 11.26 7.42 1.75
C MET A 278 11.51 6.71 0.41
N VAL A 279 10.49 6.55 -0.45
CA VAL A 279 10.69 6.03 -1.81
C VAL A 279 11.63 6.93 -2.63
N ILE A 280 11.63 8.24 -2.36
CA ILE A 280 12.51 9.19 -3.06
C ILE A 280 14.00 8.88 -2.79
N PRO A 281 14.50 8.91 -1.55
CA PRO A 281 15.90 8.58 -1.30
C PRO A 281 16.22 7.10 -1.57
N GLU A 282 15.28 6.18 -1.41
CA GLU A 282 15.51 4.77 -1.70
C GLU A 282 15.71 4.50 -3.19
N LEU A 283 14.91 5.09 -4.07
CA LEU A 283 15.13 4.99 -5.52
C LEU A 283 16.48 5.58 -5.92
N ILE A 284 16.86 6.74 -5.38
CA ILE A 284 18.17 7.34 -5.64
C ILE A 284 19.27 6.38 -5.22
N ARG A 285 19.18 5.78 -4.04
CA ARG A 285 20.13 4.80 -3.53
C ARG A 285 20.27 3.59 -4.48
N LEU A 286 19.13 3.01 -4.86
CA LEU A 286 19.09 1.85 -5.77
C LEU A 286 19.61 2.19 -7.17
N MET A 287 19.40 3.40 -7.66
CA MET A 287 19.93 3.88 -8.93
C MET A 287 21.45 4.08 -8.86
N GLN A 288 21.95 4.62 -7.75
CA GLN A 288 23.41 4.77 -7.54
C GLN A 288 24.12 3.42 -7.48
N GLU A 289 23.53 2.40 -6.84
CA GLU A 289 24.06 1.04 -6.85
C GLU A 289 24.16 0.45 -8.27
N ARG A 290 23.34 0.95 -9.18
CA ARG A 290 23.34 0.58 -10.61
C ARG A 290 24.14 1.53 -11.50
N GLY A 291 24.97 2.38 -10.89
CA GLY A 291 25.91 3.26 -11.61
C GLY A 291 25.32 4.56 -12.15
N VAL A 292 24.15 4.99 -11.67
CA VAL A 292 23.60 6.31 -11.99
C VAL A 292 24.18 7.33 -11.02
N ALA A 293 24.66 8.47 -11.53
CA ALA A 293 25.16 9.56 -10.68
C ALA A 293 24.04 10.15 -9.81
N PHE A 294 24.38 10.63 -8.63
CA PHE A 294 23.40 11.16 -7.67
C PHE A 294 22.50 12.25 -8.27
N GLU A 295 23.10 13.24 -8.93
CA GLU A 295 22.37 14.38 -9.50
C GLU A 295 21.41 13.94 -10.61
N GLU A 296 21.83 12.98 -11.42
CA GLU A 296 21.00 12.37 -12.47
C GLU A 296 19.85 11.57 -11.85
N ALA A 297 20.14 10.71 -10.85
CA ALA A 297 19.14 9.94 -10.14
C ALA A 297 18.09 10.84 -9.45
N ALA A 298 18.50 11.91 -8.78
CA ALA A 298 17.60 12.87 -8.14
C ALA A 298 16.67 13.56 -9.16
N GLN A 299 17.17 13.91 -10.36
CA GLN A 299 16.36 14.49 -11.42
C GLN A 299 15.35 13.50 -12.01
N ILE A 300 15.75 12.25 -12.21
CA ILE A 300 14.86 11.18 -12.70
C ILE A 300 13.74 10.93 -11.68
N VAL A 301 14.09 10.78 -10.40
CA VAL A 301 13.13 10.53 -9.32
C VAL A 301 12.16 11.70 -9.16
N ALA A 302 12.64 12.95 -9.25
CA ALA A 302 11.79 14.14 -9.21
C ALA A 302 10.79 14.24 -10.38
N LYS A 303 11.06 13.58 -11.51
CA LYS A 303 10.12 13.47 -12.64
C LYS A 303 9.22 12.24 -12.58
N THR A 304 9.51 11.32 -11.65
CA THR A 304 8.78 10.06 -11.47
C THR A 304 7.74 10.14 -10.37
N CYS A 305 8.01 10.89 -9.28
CA CYS A 305 7.17 10.95 -8.08
C CYS A 305 6.18 12.11 -8.14
N ALA A 306 4.95 11.84 -7.68
CA ALA A 306 3.92 12.84 -7.40
C ALA A 306 3.39 12.63 -5.97
N TYR A 307 2.99 13.69 -5.28
CA TYR A 307 2.61 13.67 -3.89
C TYR A 307 1.18 14.16 -3.67
N THR A 308 0.39 13.40 -2.94
CA THR A 308 -0.92 13.82 -2.43
C THR A 308 -0.84 14.04 -0.93
N ASN A 309 -1.11 15.26 -0.48
CA ASN A 309 -1.21 15.59 0.93
C ASN A 309 -2.65 15.36 1.43
N HIS A 310 -2.79 14.68 2.58
CA HIS A 310 -4.08 14.45 3.25
C HIS A 310 -4.24 15.27 4.53
N THR A 311 -3.16 15.86 5.05
CA THR A 311 -3.09 16.46 6.38
C THR A 311 -3.03 17.97 6.29
N ILE A 312 -3.86 18.67 7.09
CA ILE A 312 -3.87 20.14 7.18
C ILE A 312 -3.28 20.68 8.50
N LEU A 313 -2.99 19.82 9.46
CA LEU A 313 -2.45 20.21 10.76
C LEU A 313 -0.92 20.06 10.76
N ALA A 314 -0.21 21.14 11.10
CA ALA A 314 1.26 21.17 11.14
C ALA A 314 1.87 20.10 12.03
N GLU A 315 1.25 19.84 13.18
CA GLU A 315 1.68 18.83 14.14
C GLU A 315 1.51 17.40 13.63
N ALA A 316 0.61 17.17 12.68
CA ALA A 316 0.35 15.86 12.10
C ALA A 316 1.17 15.59 10.81
N LEU A 317 1.88 16.59 10.27
CA LEU A 317 2.87 16.40 9.21
C LEU A 317 4.09 15.67 9.79
N GLU A 318 4.41 14.50 9.24
CA GLU A 318 5.48 13.66 9.78
C GLU A 318 6.85 14.32 9.73
N LYS A 319 7.50 14.34 10.89
CA LYS A 319 8.88 14.83 11.09
C LYS A 319 9.62 13.80 11.93
N TRP A 320 10.65 13.20 11.38
CA TRP A 320 11.44 12.21 12.10
C TRP A 320 12.77 12.80 12.58
N PRO A 321 13.15 12.60 13.86
CA PRO A 321 14.50 12.93 14.28
C PRO A 321 15.53 12.23 13.39
N VAL A 322 16.57 12.94 12.95
CA VAL A 322 17.66 12.36 12.17
C VAL A 322 18.23 11.12 12.87
N SER A 323 18.37 11.16 14.21
CA SER A 323 18.84 10.01 14.99
C SER A 323 17.99 8.76 14.85
N TYR A 324 16.69 8.88 14.62
CA TYR A 324 15.80 7.73 14.40
C TYR A 324 16.03 7.11 13.02
N LEU A 325 16.20 7.94 12.00
CA LEU A 325 16.54 7.43 10.67
C LEU A 325 17.94 6.81 10.63
N GLU A 326 18.91 7.38 11.35
CA GLU A 326 20.26 6.80 11.52
C GLU A 326 20.25 5.49 12.33
N GLU A 327 19.24 5.29 13.19
CA GLU A 327 19.04 4.04 13.93
C GLU A 327 18.41 2.94 13.07
N VAL A 328 17.52 3.29 12.14
CA VAL A 328 16.75 2.33 11.34
C VAL A 328 17.35 2.15 9.95
N VAL A 329 17.61 3.24 9.23
CA VAL A 329 17.97 3.28 7.80
C VAL A 329 19.14 4.24 7.52
N PRO A 330 20.31 4.03 8.16
CA PRO A 330 21.45 4.94 8.06
C PRO A 330 21.93 5.14 6.62
N GLN A 331 21.68 4.16 5.73
CA GLN A 331 22.04 4.21 4.31
C GLN A 331 21.30 5.30 3.54
N LEU A 332 20.14 5.76 4.01
CA LEU A 332 19.38 6.85 3.39
C LEU A 332 19.89 8.24 3.82
N MET A 333 20.51 8.35 4.99
CA MET A 333 20.85 9.66 5.56
C MET A 333 21.84 10.48 4.71
N PRO A 334 22.91 9.90 4.13
CA PRO A 334 23.77 10.66 3.21
C PRO A 334 23.01 11.23 2.01
N ILE A 335 22.02 10.49 1.48
CA ILE A 335 21.18 10.91 0.37
C ILE A 335 20.26 12.05 0.81
N ILE A 336 19.54 11.87 1.93
CA ILE A 336 18.63 12.89 2.46
C ILE A 336 19.37 14.20 2.78
N ARG A 337 20.57 14.13 3.37
CA ARG A 337 21.40 15.32 3.62
C ARG A 337 21.78 16.04 2.34
N LYS A 338 22.17 15.31 1.30
CA LYS A 338 22.52 15.90 0.01
C LYS A 338 21.31 16.50 -0.69
N LEU A 339 20.13 15.87 -0.58
CA LEU A 339 18.87 16.44 -1.07
C LEU A 339 18.52 17.74 -0.33
N ASP A 340 18.70 17.79 0.98
CA ASP A 340 18.51 19.00 1.80
C ASP A 340 19.46 20.13 1.41
N GLU A 341 20.75 19.82 1.22
CA GLU A 341 21.76 20.80 0.75
C GLU A 341 21.38 21.40 -0.61
N MET A 342 20.92 20.57 -1.54
CA MET A 342 20.48 21.03 -2.87
C MET A 342 19.20 21.89 -2.78
N ALA A 343 18.25 21.50 -1.92
CA ALA A 343 17.03 22.27 -1.68
C ALA A 343 17.33 23.64 -1.07
N LYS A 344 18.19 23.69 -0.05
CA LYS A 344 18.63 24.94 0.60
C LYS A 344 19.43 25.84 -0.34
N ALA A 345 20.25 25.27 -1.20
CA ALA A 345 20.98 26.03 -2.21
C ALA A 345 20.05 26.69 -3.24
N LYS A 346 18.97 26.01 -3.62
CA LYS A 346 17.97 26.52 -4.56
C LYS A 346 16.99 27.50 -3.91
N TYR A 347 16.57 27.20 -2.68
CA TYR A 347 15.58 27.96 -1.92
C TYR A 347 16.13 28.21 -0.50
N PRO A 348 16.79 29.35 -0.25
CA PRO A 348 17.42 29.68 1.02
C PRO A 348 16.39 30.18 2.07
N ASP A 349 15.33 29.40 2.29
CA ASP A 349 14.28 29.62 3.27
C ASP A 349 14.17 28.42 4.20
N GLU A 350 14.46 28.61 5.49
CA GLU A 350 14.39 27.57 6.50
C GLU A 350 13.03 26.89 6.62
N ARG A 351 11.95 27.57 6.23
CA ARG A 351 10.58 27.04 6.30
C ARG A 351 10.33 25.92 5.27
N VAL A 352 11.16 25.82 4.26
CA VAL A 352 11.08 24.77 3.23
C VAL A 352 12.24 23.78 3.29
N ALA A 353 13.11 23.89 4.30
CA ALA A 353 14.20 22.95 4.50
C ALA A 353 13.69 21.52 4.75
N ILE A 354 14.37 20.52 4.18
CA ILE A 354 14.06 19.12 4.47
C ILE A 354 14.51 18.75 5.88
N ILE A 355 15.71 19.17 6.27
CA ILE A 355 16.21 18.99 7.64
C ILE A 355 16.17 20.35 8.34
N ASP A 356 15.36 20.45 9.40
CA ASP A 356 15.18 21.65 10.18
C ASP A 356 16.32 21.89 11.22
N LYS A 357 16.25 23.02 11.92
CA LYS A 357 17.23 23.40 12.95
C LYS A 357 17.21 22.51 14.19
N GLU A 358 16.10 21.81 14.44
CA GLU A 358 15.97 20.82 15.50
C GLU A 358 16.45 19.42 15.07
N ASN A 359 17.08 19.33 13.89
CA ASN A 359 17.62 18.10 13.33
C ASN A 359 16.54 17.03 13.10
N ARG A 360 15.40 17.46 12.53
CA ARG A 360 14.29 16.60 12.12
C ARG A 360 14.12 16.62 10.62
N VAL A 361 13.85 15.49 10.01
CA VAL A 361 13.54 15.33 8.59
C VAL A 361 12.06 15.53 8.37
N HIS A 362 11.67 16.54 7.59
CA HIS A 362 10.30 16.81 7.17
C HIS A 362 9.98 15.98 5.92
N MET A 363 9.16 14.97 6.07
CA MET A 363 8.84 14.04 4.99
C MET A 363 8.10 14.72 3.83
N ALA A 364 7.09 15.53 4.13
CA ALA A 364 6.36 16.29 3.12
C ALA A 364 7.23 17.29 2.36
N HIS A 365 8.22 17.91 3.01
CA HIS A 365 9.14 18.82 2.33
C HIS A 365 10.00 18.10 1.27
N MET A 366 10.42 16.89 1.57
CA MET A 366 11.15 16.06 0.61
C MET A 366 10.28 15.72 -0.60
N ASP A 367 9.01 15.34 -0.38
CA ASP A 367 8.06 15.04 -1.46
C ASP A 367 7.79 16.26 -2.34
N MET A 368 7.70 17.45 -1.76
CA MET A 368 7.45 18.69 -2.50
C MET A 368 8.65 19.17 -3.30
N HIS A 369 9.87 19.01 -2.80
CA HIS A 369 11.08 19.37 -3.55
C HIS A 369 11.40 18.40 -4.70
N TYR A 370 11.08 17.11 -4.52
CA TYR A 370 11.46 16.03 -5.44
C TYR A 370 10.26 15.27 -6.02
N GLY A 371 9.13 15.94 -6.13
CA GLY A 371 7.95 15.50 -6.86
C GLY A 371 7.59 16.47 -7.98
N PHE A 372 7.12 15.96 -9.12
CA PHE A 372 6.71 16.81 -10.27
C PHE A 372 5.31 17.40 -10.10
N SER A 373 4.51 16.89 -9.16
CA SER A 373 3.14 17.33 -8.89
C SER A 373 2.80 17.15 -7.42
N VAL A 374 2.11 18.15 -6.86
CA VAL A 374 1.60 18.15 -5.48
C VAL A 374 0.13 18.52 -5.52
N ASN A 375 -0.72 17.73 -4.85
CA ASN A 375 -2.14 18.02 -4.74
C ASN A 375 -2.67 17.75 -3.33
N GLY A 376 -3.78 18.41 -2.98
CA GLY A 376 -4.62 18.05 -1.84
C GLY A 376 -5.80 17.19 -2.27
N VAL A 377 -6.61 16.73 -1.32
CA VAL A 377 -7.72 15.79 -1.56
C VAL A 377 -9.06 16.48 -1.89
N ALA A 378 -9.13 17.81 -1.82
CA ALA A 378 -10.28 18.61 -2.22
C ALA A 378 -9.85 20.06 -2.54
N ALA A 379 -10.66 20.78 -3.32
CA ALA A 379 -10.36 22.17 -3.66
C ALA A 379 -10.18 23.05 -2.40
N LEU A 380 -11.09 22.95 -1.43
CA LEU A 380 -10.99 23.67 -0.16
C LEU A 380 -9.73 23.28 0.63
N HIS A 381 -9.41 21.99 0.69
CA HIS A 381 -8.20 21.49 1.34
C HIS A 381 -6.94 22.10 0.71
N THR A 382 -6.85 22.09 -0.62
CA THR A 382 -5.74 22.69 -1.35
C THR A 382 -5.60 24.18 -1.10
N GLU A 383 -6.71 24.92 -1.04
CA GLU A 383 -6.68 26.35 -0.73
C GLU A 383 -6.25 26.64 0.72
N ILE A 384 -6.60 25.78 1.67
CA ILE A 384 -6.11 25.87 3.05
C ILE A 384 -4.60 25.66 3.09
N LEU A 385 -4.08 24.60 2.45
CA LEU A 385 -2.65 24.32 2.39
C LEU A 385 -1.84 25.50 1.81
N LYS A 386 -2.31 26.09 0.70
CA LYS A 386 -1.67 27.25 0.06
C LYS A 386 -1.63 28.49 0.96
N LYS A 387 -2.57 28.64 1.88
CA LYS A 387 -2.70 29.83 2.75
C LYS A 387 -2.11 29.63 4.15
N SER A 388 -1.84 28.39 4.55
CA SER A 388 -1.35 28.03 5.87
C SER A 388 -0.04 27.26 5.82
N GLU A 389 -0.06 25.96 6.10
CA GLU A 389 1.13 25.15 6.38
C GLU A 389 2.11 25.02 5.22
N LEU A 390 1.60 24.94 3.99
CA LEU A 390 2.41 24.81 2.79
C LEU A 390 2.57 26.12 2.01
N LYS A 391 2.15 27.24 2.62
CA LYS A 391 2.31 28.57 2.01
C LYS A 391 3.75 28.85 1.56
N PRO A 392 4.81 28.56 2.36
CA PRO A 392 6.19 28.78 1.91
C PRO A 392 6.54 28.06 0.61
N PHE A 393 6.00 26.86 0.39
CA PHE A 393 6.19 26.11 -0.86
C PHE A 393 5.35 26.67 -2.00
N TYR A 394 4.17 27.22 -1.73
CA TYR A 394 3.34 27.85 -2.75
C TYR A 394 3.95 29.17 -3.25
N ASP A 395 4.73 29.85 -2.41
CA ASP A 395 5.35 31.15 -2.72
C ASP A 395 6.67 31.00 -3.54
N ILE A 396 7.26 29.81 -3.67
CA ILE A 396 8.52 29.54 -4.40
C ILE A 396 8.29 28.74 -5.67
#